data_49e57deed6e569ce51f172f64291fdc4
#
_entry.id   49e57deed6e569ce51f172f64291fdc4
#
_cell.length_a   1.000
_cell.length_b   1.000
_cell.length_c   1.000
_cell.angle_alpha   90.00
_cell.angle_beta   90.00
_cell.angle_gamma   90.00
#
_symmetry.space_group_name_H-M   'P 1'
#
loop_
_entity.id
_entity.type
_entity.pdbx_description
1 polymer ?
#
loop_
_entity_poly.entity_id
_entity_poly.type
_entity_poly.pdbx_seq_one_letter_code
_entity_poly.pdbx_strand_id
1 'polypeptide(L)'
;MAFINSVISFFMSVILTVLSVFIPSAGERINDYKFTVDASQTGNVLANPASNVNVWSIEGNPFVGAKASEEYNVFEFVNYVQLMQCTGGSAERDLFVDPLDRTVLDDYDFTKLIENCRGVLNLGAKPMLKLGSVPLKYSTGSTTDSNFSTNIYPPDDYDVYYNYIRAITEALVAEFGKEEVLSWRFGVMTEYENADWFMTPDGDPEASAVAYCKLYDYTVAALTDVLGDEIFVGAHSMTVTEGLWDEAIFINHVANGTNYKTGEKGTRICYLSASFYDNSPGDYTDGYTLPETIAYLRKCADEAGLKDLIFGIDEGRILWGNSRGADDDQLLSRTVGYTWQAAYDARLYAQMFNNDINYFSSWGFLSGGLLDGNPTVAYHVASNAAKFGGAKLVETKKTSAGYLLNAEVDAVAAYDEDDETLRVMAYNFKNDVEYNKSADLEFTVSAPQFSSDKVKVTAYVINDDCNYFDEWLEDRETYGIGNECFGWSPDDPQIDNETTLKDSEARAFYQAELREKYYECSKLEPVTYEAQVVDGGIILDITLDANAVVFFEITEA
;
A
#
# COMPACT_ATOMS: atom_id res chain seq x y z
N MET A 1 36.36 26.35 6.36
CA MET A 1 35.25 25.48 6.79
C MET A 1 35.59 24.69 8.08
N ALA A 2 36.65 23.89 8.14
CA ALA A 2 37.00 23.12 9.34
C ALA A 2 37.09 23.94 10.64
N PHE A 3 37.64 25.14 10.59
CA PHE A 3 37.75 26.03 11.77
C PHE A 3 36.37 26.53 12.24
N ILE A 4 35.46 26.84 11.32
CA ILE A 4 34.10 27.30 11.65
C ILE A 4 33.30 26.14 12.28
N ASN A 5 33.39 24.94 11.72
CA ASN A 5 32.75 23.75 12.31
C ASN A 5 33.29 23.43 13.69
N SER A 6 34.62 23.56 13.93
CA SER A 6 35.21 23.38 15.24
C SER A 6 34.73 24.41 16.27
N VAL A 7 34.55 25.66 15.83
CA VAL A 7 34.04 26.74 16.71
C VAL A 7 32.55 26.50 17.01
N ILE A 8 31.75 26.11 16.04
CA ILE A 8 30.34 25.78 16.25
C ILE A 8 30.19 24.57 17.18
N SER A 9 30.97 23.51 16.99
CA SER A 9 30.97 22.34 17.87
C SER A 9 31.41 22.70 19.30
N PHE A 10 32.38 23.58 19.44
CA PHE A 10 32.83 24.04 20.77
C PHE A 10 31.71 24.87 21.45
N PHE A 11 31.07 25.80 20.76
CA PHE A 11 29.96 26.59 21.31
C PHE A 11 28.75 25.73 21.65
N MET A 12 28.41 24.77 20.81
CA MET A 12 27.33 23.81 21.10
C MET A 12 27.65 22.93 22.31
N SER A 13 28.90 22.46 22.46
CA SER A 13 29.33 21.71 23.61
C SER A 13 29.28 22.56 24.89
N VAL A 14 29.70 23.83 24.83
CA VAL A 14 29.62 24.75 25.96
C VAL A 14 28.18 25.07 26.34
N ILE A 15 27.29 25.29 25.35
CA ILE A 15 25.87 25.53 25.59
C ILE A 15 25.22 24.29 26.22
N LEU A 16 25.51 23.09 25.74
CA LEU A 16 24.99 21.83 26.30
C LEU A 16 25.51 21.61 27.72
N THR A 17 26.82 21.91 27.98
CA THR A 17 27.39 21.82 29.31
C THR A 17 26.78 22.83 30.29
N VAL A 18 26.53 24.07 29.82
CA VAL A 18 25.89 25.10 30.65
C VAL A 18 24.42 24.74 30.91
N LEU A 19 23.71 24.24 29.90
CA LEU A 19 22.35 23.75 30.07
C LEU A 19 22.27 22.55 31.03
N SER A 20 23.21 21.63 30.96
CA SER A 20 23.27 20.48 31.89
C SER A 20 23.57 20.87 33.35
N VAL A 21 24.19 22.01 33.58
CA VAL A 21 24.45 22.54 34.95
C VAL A 21 23.22 23.26 35.52
N PHE A 22 22.43 23.94 34.68
CA PHE A 22 21.24 24.69 35.09
C PHE A 22 19.93 23.91 34.95
N ILE A 23 19.91 22.85 34.10
CA ILE A 23 18.81 21.94 33.92
C ILE A 23 19.38 20.52 33.99
N PRO A 24 19.51 19.93 35.20
CA PRO A 24 20.15 18.60 35.37
C PRO A 24 19.56 17.47 34.54
N SER A 25 18.32 17.62 34.07
CA SER A 25 17.63 16.65 33.18
C SER A 25 17.72 17.01 31.68
N ALA A 26 18.40 18.09 31.29
CA ALA A 26 18.43 18.49 29.87
C ALA A 26 19.21 17.51 28.99
N GLY A 27 20.21 16.82 29.53
CA GLY A 27 20.94 15.76 28.83
C GLY A 27 20.16 14.46 28.70
N GLU A 28 19.21 14.21 29.63
CA GLU A 28 18.35 13.02 29.65
C GLU A 28 17.10 13.16 28.74
N ARG A 29 16.78 14.36 28.25
CA ARG A 29 15.56 14.64 27.47
C ARG A 29 15.75 14.70 25.96
N ILE A 30 16.94 14.51 25.45
CA ILE A 30 17.23 14.68 24.02
C ILE A 30 16.45 13.66 23.19
N ASN A 31 16.25 12.47 23.71
CA ASN A 31 15.62 11.33 23.05
C ASN A 31 14.32 10.90 23.74
N ASP A 32 13.80 11.68 24.70
CA ASP A 32 12.69 11.29 25.57
C ASP A 32 11.35 11.79 24.98
N TYR A 33 10.48 10.86 24.65
CA TYR A 33 9.15 11.10 24.08
C TYR A 33 8.08 10.55 25.01
N LYS A 34 7.06 11.36 25.33
CA LYS A 34 5.97 10.95 26.17
C LYS A 34 4.64 11.05 25.46
N PHE A 35 3.84 10.00 25.60
CA PHE A 35 2.53 9.88 25.02
C PHE A 35 1.49 9.62 26.10
N THR A 36 0.28 10.16 25.90
CA THR A 36 -0.92 9.72 26.61
C THR A 36 -1.84 9.01 25.65
N VAL A 37 -2.34 7.86 26.07
CA VAL A 37 -3.36 7.08 25.35
C VAL A 37 -4.59 7.02 26.22
N ASP A 38 -5.73 7.57 25.77
CA ASP A 38 -6.98 7.59 26.53
C ASP A 38 -8.05 6.73 25.83
N ALA A 39 -8.12 5.47 26.24
CA ALA A 39 -9.07 4.52 25.68
C ALA A 39 -10.54 4.80 26.05
N SER A 40 -10.81 5.79 26.92
CA SER A 40 -12.17 6.29 27.13
C SER A 40 -12.66 7.19 25.99
N GLN A 41 -11.76 7.72 25.18
CA GLN A 41 -12.03 8.60 24.05
C GLN A 41 -11.82 7.86 22.75
N THR A 42 -12.88 7.28 22.20
CA THR A 42 -12.84 6.51 20.95
C THR A 42 -13.37 7.35 19.78
N GLY A 43 -12.73 7.18 18.62
CA GLY A 43 -13.09 7.77 17.34
C GLY A 43 -13.81 6.79 16.41
N ASN A 44 -13.56 6.95 15.11
CA ASN A 44 -14.09 6.07 14.07
C ASN A 44 -13.50 4.65 14.13
N VAL A 45 -14.21 3.70 13.51
CA VAL A 45 -13.72 2.35 13.29
C VAL A 45 -12.70 2.37 12.19
N LEU A 46 -11.54 1.78 12.45
CA LEU A 46 -10.43 1.73 11.51
C LEU A 46 -10.63 0.63 10.47
N ALA A 47 -10.20 0.90 9.25
CA ALA A 47 -10.07 -0.13 8.23
C ALA A 47 -8.72 -0.87 8.37
N ASN A 48 -8.63 -2.07 7.82
CA ASN A 48 -7.36 -2.76 7.66
C ASN A 48 -6.54 -2.07 6.56
N PRO A 49 -5.44 -1.38 6.87
CA PRO A 49 -4.70 -0.59 5.89
C PRO A 49 -3.95 -1.46 4.87
N ALA A 50 -3.62 -2.70 5.22
CA ALA A 50 -2.89 -3.65 4.39
C ALA A 50 -3.83 -4.66 3.68
N SER A 51 -5.11 -4.32 3.55
CA SER A 51 -6.12 -5.23 3.00
C SER A 51 -6.02 -5.49 1.50
N ASN A 52 -5.26 -4.70 0.77
CA ASN A 52 -5.15 -4.78 -0.68
C ASN A 52 -3.70 -4.96 -1.13
N VAL A 53 -3.52 -5.72 -2.19
CA VAL A 53 -2.25 -5.80 -2.95
C VAL A 53 -2.56 -5.72 -4.42
N ASN A 54 -1.56 -5.38 -5.25
CA ASN A 54 -1.74 -5.28 -6.69
C ASN A 54 -0.79 -6.20 -7.47
N VAL A 55 -1.25 -6.54 -8.67
CA VAL A 55 -0.53 -7.31 -9.68
C VAL A 55 -0.60 -6.56 -10.99
N TRP A 56 0.56 -6.35 -11.61
CA TRP A 56 0.68 -5.52 -12.81
C TRP A 56 -0.14 -6.05 -13.99
N SER A 57 -0.03 -7.33 -14.29
CA SER A 57 -0.73 -7.91 -15.42
C SER A 57 -1.20 -9.34 -15.16
N ILE A 58 -2.12 -9.81 -16.00
CA ILE A 58 -2.63 -11.18 -15.98
C ILE A 58 -1.89 -12.11 -16.95
N GLU A 59 -0.76 -11.69 -17.49
CA GLU A 59 0.06 -12.49 -18.37
C GLU A 59 0.65 -13.68 -17.61
N GLY A 60 0.49 -14.85 -18.18
CA GLY A 60 0.80 -16.09 -17.47
C GLY A 60 -0.24 -16.39 -16.37
N ASN A 61 0.18 -17.07 -15.33
CA ASN A 61 -0.59 -17.19 -14.09
C ASN A 61 0.27 -16.69 -12.93
N PRO A 62 0.16 -15.41 -12.57
CA PRO A 62 0.99 -14.79 -11.54
C PRO A 62 0.80 -15.42 -10.15
N PHE A 63 -0.21 -16.28 -9.97
CA PHE A 63 -0.49 -16.94 -8.69
C PHE A 63 -0.01 -18.40 -8.63
N VAL A 64 0.53 -18.95 -9.72
CA VAL A 64 1.03 -20.35 -9.77
C VAL A 64 2.25 -20.59 -8.86
N GLY A 65 2.83 -19.65 -8.29
CA GLY A 65 3.96 -19.79 -7.37
C GLY A 65 3.77 -19.05 -6.07
N ALA A 66 2.66 -18.34 -5.90
CA ALA A 66 2.37 -17.62 -4.67
C ALA A 66 2.24 -18.61 -3.51
N LYS A 67 3.35 -18.88 -2.87
CA LYS A 67 3.44 -19.73 -1.70
C LYS A 67 3.41 -18.85 -0.47
N ALA A 68 2.25 -18.82 0.18
CA ALA A 68 2.28 -18.52 1.60
C ALA A 68 3.12 -19.60 2.29
N SER A 69 4.05 -19.24 3.16
CA SER A 69 4.60 -20.22 4.09
C SER A 69 3.50 -20.64 5.05
N GLU A 70 3.61 -21.84 5.65
CA GLU A 70 2.63 -22.26 6.67
C GLU A 70 2.62 -21.31 7.88
N GLU A 71 3.71 -20.61 8.13
CA GLU A 71 3.91 -19.74 9.31
C GLU A 71 3.67 -18.24 8.99
N TYR A 72 3.98 -17.80 7.77
CA TYR A 72 3.81 -16.41 7.35
C TYR A 72 2.98 -16.35 6.07
N ASN A 73 1.77 -15.84 6.19
CA ASN A 73 0.80 -15.82 5.08
C ASN A 73 0.18 -14.43 4.93
N VAL A 74 0.55 -13.70 3.89
CA VAL A 74 -0.02 -12.38 3.62
C VAL A 74 -1.55 -12.42 3.42
N PHE A 75 -2.10 -13.54 2.98
CA PHE A 75 -3.54 -13.70 2.75
C PHE A 75 -4.36 -13.91 4.02
N GLU A 76 -3.73 -13.95 5.21
CA GLU A 76 -4.43 -13.84 6.48
C GLU A 76 -4.99 -12.43 6.73
N PHE A 77 -4.38 -11.41 6.11
CA PHE A 77 -4.83 -10.02 6.24
C PHE A 77 -5.12 -9.32 4.90
N VAL A 78 -4.64 -9.84 3.77
CA VAL A 78 -4.97 -9.34 2.44
C VAL A 78 -6.34 -9.86 2.02
N ASN A 79 -7.28 -8.94 1.80
CA ASN A 79 -8.65 -9.25 1.42
C ASN A 79 -8.87 -9.17 -0.10
N TYR A 80 -8.15 -8.29 -0.78
CA TYR A 80 -8.32 -8.04 -2.22
C TYR A 80 -6.99 -8.06 -2.95
N VAL A 81 -6.96 -8.77 -4.07
CA VAL A 81 -5.87 -8.71 -5.04
C VAL A 81 -6.33 -7.92 -6.25
N GLN A 82 -5.66 -6.80 -6.49
CA GLN A 82 -5.93 -5.88 -7.57
C GLN A 82 -5.27 -6.40 -8.85
N LEU A 83 -6.07 -6.80 -9.82
CA LEU A 83 -5.61 -7.19 -11.15
C LEU A 83 -5.61 -5.94 -12.03
N MET A 84 -4.42 -5.34 -12.20
CA MET A 84 -4.23 -4.19 -13.06
C MET A 84 -4.34 -4.62 -14.54
N GLN A 85 -4.80 -3.74 -15.42
CA GLN A 85 -4.86 -4.00 -16.87
C GLN A 85 -5.44 -5.37 -17.24
N CYS A 86 -6.47 -5.84 -16.53
CA CYS A 86 -6.98 -7.20 -16.71
C CYS A 86 -7.92 -7.38 -17.91
N THR A 87 -8.20 -6.33 -18.69
CA THR A 87 -9.15 -6.40 -19.81
C THR A 87 -8.57 -5.98 -21.15
N GLY A 88 -7.28 -5.68 -21.23
CA GLY A 88 -6.69 -5.40 -22.53
C GLY A 88 -5.60 -4.35 -22.56
N GLY A 89 -5.44 -3.77 -23.74
CA GLY A 89 -4.46 -2.72 -24.03
C GLY A 89 -3.18 -3.20 -24.74
N SER A 90 -2.94 -4.51 -24.81
CA SER A 90 -1.87 -5.11 -25.63
C SER A 90 -2.31 -6.46 -26.17
N ALA A 91 -1.61 -6.99 -27.16
CA ALA A 91 -1.97 -8.28 -27.74
C ALA A 91 -1.90 -9.45 -26.72
N GLU A 92 -1.03 -9.34 -25.72
CA GLU A 92 -0.88 -10.34 -24.66
C GLU A 92 -2.00 -10.26 -23.61
N ARG A 93 -2.56 -9.06 -23.41
CA ARG A 93 -3.59 -8.78 -22.38
C ARG A 93 -5.01 -8.76 -22.93
N ASP A 94 -5.16 -8.49 -24.23
CA ASP A 94 -6.47 -8.48 -24.89
C ASP A 94 -7.12 -9.87 -24.85
N LEU A 95 -8.37 -9.95 -24.40
CA LEU A 95 -9.09 -11.19 -24.13
C LEU A 95 -9.85 -11.69 -25.37
N PHE A 96 -9.11 -11.99 -26.44
CA PHE A 96 -9.62 -12.46 -27.71
C PHE A 96 -8.83 -13.64 -28.26
N VAL A 97 -9.47 -14.45 -29.12
CA VAL A 97 -8.79 -15.52 -29.85
C VAL A 97 -7.74 -14.94 -30.80
N ASP A 98 -8.04 -13.86 -31.50
CA ASP A 98 -7.10 -13.08 -32.29
C ASP A 98 -7.21 -11.58 -31.96
N PRO A 99 -6.38 -11.06 -31.03
CA PRO A 99 -6.41 -9.66 -30.62
C PRO A 99 -6.16 -8.64 -31.73
N LEU A 100 -5.52 -9.06 -32.82
CA LEU A 100 -5.13 -8.18 -33.93
C LEU A 100 -6.14 -8.17 -35.09
N ASP A 101 -7.04 -9.16 -35.16
CA ASP A 101 -8.09 -9.19 -36.20
C ASP A 101 -9.24 -8.22 -35.86
N ARG A 102 -9.20 -7.05 -36.46
CA ARG A 102 -10.24 -6.01 -36.32
C ARG A 102 -11.52 -6.28 -37.10
N THR A 103 -11.58 -7.38 -37.85
CA THR A 103 -12.78 -7.76 -38.61
C THR A 103 -13.77 -8.58 -37.79
N VAL A 104 -13.28 -9.19 -36.70
CA VAL A 104 -14.10 -9.92 -35.73
C VAL A 104 -13.91 -9.26 -34.36
N LEU A 105 -14.99 -8.70 -33.82
CA LEU A 105 -14.95 -7.89 -32.61
C LEU A 105 -15.41 -8.63 -31.34
N ASP A 106 -15.89 -9.87 -31.48
CA ASP A 106 -16.53 -10.66 -30.42
C ASP A 106 -16.00 -12.11 -30.31
N ASP A 107 -14.79 -12.37 -30.80
CA ASP A 107 -14.06 -13.64 -30.67
C ASP A 107 -13.39 -13.76 -29.29
N TYR A 108 -14.17 -13.62 -28.24
CA TYR A 108 -13.68 -13.54 -26.87
C TYR A 108 -12.97 -14.81 -26.38
N ASP A 109 -11.88 -14.61 -25.62
CA ASP A 109 -11.21 -15.65 -24.83
C ASP A 109 -10.91 -15.12 -23.42
N PHE A 110 -11.74 -15.51 -22.48
CA PHE A 110 -11.63 -15.07 -21.08
C PHE A 110 -10.84 -16.03 -20.21
N THR A 111 -10.18 -17.03 -20.78
CA THR A 111 -9.48 -18.09 -20.05
C THR A 111 -8.46 -17.53 -19.07
N LYS A 112 -7.59 -16.61 -19.50
CA LYS A 112 -6.56 -16.00 -18.64
C LYS A 112 -7.18 -15.27 -17.44
N LEU A 113 -8.20 -14.46 -17.67
CA LEU A 113 -8.85 -13.71 -16.61
C LEU A 113 -9.51 -14.63 -15.59
N ILE A 114 -10.22 -15.65 -16.06
CA ILE A 114 -10.87 -16.65 -15.19
C ILE A 114 -9.83 -17.40 -14.35
N GLU A 115 -8.73 -17.83 -14.96
CA GLU A 115 -7.65 -18.53 -14.24
C GLU A 115 -7.01 -17.65 -13.18
N ASN A 116 -6.77 -16.37 -13.45
CA ASN A 116 -6.24 -15.43 -12.46
C ASN A 116 -7.24 -15.20 -11.30
N CYS A 117 -8.51 -14.97 -11.61
CA CYS A 117 -9.53 -14.84 -10.57
C CYS A 117 -9.63 -16.09 -9.69
N ARG A 118 -9.57 -17.28 -10.30
CA ARG A 118 -9.55 -18.56 -9.55
C ARG A 118 -8.29 -18.68 -8.68
N GLY A 119 -7.13 -18.23 -9.19
CA GLY A 119 -5.88 -18.18 -8.42
C GLY A 119 -6.03 -17.31 -7.17
N VAL A 120 -6.59 -16.10 -7.31
CA VAL A 120 -6.86 -15.21 -6.18
C VAL A 120 -7.78 -15.86 -5.15
N LEU A 121 -8.90 -16.46 -5.61
CA LEU A 121 -9.85 -17.12 -4.71
C LEU A 121 -9.22 -18.32 -3.97
N ASN A 122 -8.33 -19.06 -4.61
CA ASN A 122 -7.62 -20.19 -3.99
C ASN A 122 -6.65 -19.74 -2.89
N LEU A 123 -6.21 -18.49 -2.90
CA LEU A 123 -5.39 -17.89 -1.85
C LEU A 123 -6.22 -17.34 -0.68
N GLY A 124 -7.55 -17.34 -0.79
CA GLY A 124 -8.45 -16.83 0.23
C GLY A 124 -8.80 -15.35 0.11
N ALA A 125 -8.27 -14.66 -0.92
CA ALA A 125 -8.58 -13.27 -1.22
C ALA A 125 -9.68 -13.14 -2.28
N LYS A 126 -10.15 -11.90 -2.54
CA LYS A 126 -11.12 -11.57 -3.58
C LYS A 126 -10.46 -10.77 -4.71
N PRO A 127 -10.86 -10.98 -5.97
CA PRO A 127 -10.42 -10.13 -7.06
C PRO A 127 -10.91 -8.68 -6.91
N MET A 128 -10.04 -7.72 -7.24
CA MET A 128 -10.38 -6.35 -7.54
C MET A 128 -9.96 -6.07 -8.99
N LEU A 129 -10.94 -6.04 -9.90
CA LEU A 129 -10.67 -5.99 -11.34
C LEU A 129 -10.58 -4.55 -11.82
N LYS A 130 -9.43 -4.16 -12.40
CA LYS A 130 -9.27 -2.89 -13.13
C LYS A 130 -9.69 -3.10 -14.59
N LEU A 131 -10.92 -2.72 -14.90
CA LEU A 131 -11.54 -2.82 -16.23
C LEU A 131 -11.04 -1.67 -17.11
N GLY A 132 -9.98 -1.92 -17.80
CA GLY A 132 -9.15 -1.06 -18.63
C GLY A 132 -7.80 -1.78 -18.84
N SER A 133 -6.95 -1.40 -19.74
CA SER A 133 -7.10 -0.46 -20.84
C SER A 133 -8.06 -0.99 -21.93
N VAL A 134 -8.39 -0.12 -22.91
CA VAL A 134 -9.23 -0.52 -24.04
C VAL A 134 -8.48 -1.46 -24.97
N PRO A 135 -9.06 -2.59 -25.40
CA PRO A 135 -8.42 -3.53 -26.32
C PRO A 135 -7.96 -2.86 -27.63
N LEU A 136 -6.85 -3.35 -28.16
CA LEU A 136 -6.24 -2.81 -29.39
C LEU A 136 -7.21 -2.78 -30.57
N LYS A 137 -8.02 -3.83 -30.73
CA LYS A 137 -8.96 -3.93 -31.86
C LYS A 137 -10.13 -2.95 -31.79
N TYR A 138 -10.38 -2.33 -30.64
CA TYR A 138 -11.50 -1.39 -30.42
C TYR A 138 -11.14 0.07 -30.62
N SER A 139 -9.85 0.40 -30.77
CA SER A 139 -9.41 1.78 -31.00
C SER A 139 -8.68 1.91 -32.32
N THR A 140 -9.18 2.76 -33.24
CA THR A 140 -8.44 3.10 -34.46
C THR A 140 -7.17 3.87 -34.11
N GLY A 141 -6.03 3.43 -34.64
CA GLY A 141 -4.73 4.04 -34.33
C GLY A 141 -4.17 3.68 -32.95
N SER A 142 -4.78 2.68 -32.28
CA SER A 142 -4.20 2.13 -31.04
C SER A 142 -2.75 1.69 -31.27
N THR A 143 -1.94 1.92 -30.25
CA THR A 143 -0.50 1.58 -30.24
C THR A 143 -0.11 1.12 -28.86
N THR A 144 0.97 0.34 -28.77
CA THR A 144 1.63 -0.03 -27.52
C THR A 144 2.93 0.75 -27.31
N ASP A 145 3.12 1.85 -28.05
CA ASP A 145 4.31 2.70 -27.92
C ASP A 145 4.23 3.67 -26.71
N SER A 146 3.25 3.50 -25.84
CA SER A 146 3.13 4.25 -24.58
C SER A 146 4.20 3.81 -23.57
N ASN A 147 4.44 4.60 -22.55
CA ASN A 147 5.40 4.31 -21.49
C ASN A 147 5.17 2.95 -20.81
N PHE A 148 3.93 2.48 -20.79
CA PHE A 148 3.51 1.21 -20.18
C PHE A 148 3.15 0.13 -21.18
N SER A 149 3.57 0.26 -22.44
CA SER A 149 3.31 -0.70 -23.51
C SER A 149 1.81 -1.09 -23.63
N THR A 150 0.93 -0.10 -23.50
CA THR A 150 -0.52 -0.31 -23.52
C THR A 150 -1.22 0.70 -24.41
N ASN A 151 -2.41 0.34 -24.92
CA ASN A 151 -3.29 1.28 -25.62
C ASN A 151 -3.85 2.31 -24.64
N ILE A 152 -3.66 3.57 -24.95
CA ILE A 152 -4.10 4.72 -24.14
C ILE A 152 -5.33 5.44 -24.73
N TYR A 153 -5.88 4.96 -25.85
CA TYR A 153 -6.97 5.64 -26.55
C TYR A 153 -8.35 5.04 -26.18
N PRO A 154 -9.40 5.87 -26.20
CA PRO A 154 -10.76 5.41 -25.98
C PRO A 154 -11.23 4.46 -27.11
N PRO A 155 -12.32 3.70 -26.90
CA PRO A 155 -12.91 2.90 -27.96
C PRO A 155 -13.57 3.80 -29.02
N ASP A 156 -13.48 3.39 -30.29
CA ASP A 156 -14.19 4.04 -31.40
C ASP A 156 -15.72 3.97 -31.25
N ASP A 157 -16.20 2.86 -30.70
CA ASP A 157 -17.60 2.57 -30.41
C ASP A 157 -17.78 2.09 -28.98
N TYR A 158 -18.38 2.93 -28.14
CA TYR A 158 -18.64 2.61 -26.74
C TYR A 158 -19.70 1.50 -26.54
N ASP A 159 -20.60 1.27 -27.48
CA ASP A 159 -21.53 0.14 -27.40
C ASP A 159 -20.83 -1.20 -27.66
N VAL A 160 -19.81 -1.24 -28.50
CA VAL A 160 -18.93 -2.41 -28.66
C VAL A 160 -18.17 -2.67 -27.36
N TYR A 161 -17.60 -1.65 -26.75
CA TYR A 161 -16.90 -1.77 -25.49
C TYR A 161 -17.84 -2.20 -24.34
N TYR A 162 -19.04 -1.64 -24.25
CA TYR A 162 -20.07 -2.07 -23.31
C TYR A 162 -20.39 -3.57 -23.45
N ASN A 163 -20.58 -4.06 -24.69
CA ASN A 163 -20.85 -5.47 -24.91
C ASN A 163 -19.69 -6.37 -24.49
N TYR A 164 -18.45 -5.91 -24.64
CA TYR A 164 -17.26 -6.62 -24.18
C TYR A 164 -17.21 -6.74 -22.65
N ILE A 165 -17.38 -5.63 -21.91
CA ILE A 165 -17.43 -5.66 -20.44
C ILE A 165 -18.60 -6.51 -19.94
N ARG A 166 -19.75 -6.43 -20.60
CA ARG A 166 -20.89 -7.27 -20.28
C ARG A 166 -20.57 -8.76 -20.48
N ALA A 167 -19.93 -9.13 -21.60
CA ALA A 167 -19.54 -10.51 -21.89
C ALA A 167 -18.50 -11.04 -20.87
N ILE A 168 -17.52 -10.23 -20.46
CA ILE A 168 -16.61 -10.56 -19.36
C ILE A 168 -17.41 -10.87 -18.09
N THR A 169 -18.31 -9.98 -17.72
CA THR A 169 -19.09 -10.12 -16.48
C THR A 169 -19.99 -11.37 -16.52
N GLU A 170 -20.63 -11.65 -17.65
CA GLU A 170 -21.42 -12.86 -17.86
C GLU A 170 -20.56 -14.13 -17.73
N ALA A 171 -19.33 -14.12 -18.28
CA ALA A 171 -18.41 -15.26 -18.17
C ALA A 171 -17.94 -15.49 -16.72
N LEU A 172 -17.63 -14.42 -15.99
CA LEU A 172 -17.26 -14.51 -14.57
C LEU A 172 -18.41 -15.03 -13.72
N VAL A 173 -19.65 -14.56 -13.97
CA VAL A 173 -20.86 -15.07 -13.28
C VAL A 173 -21.14 -16.52 -13.62
N ALA A 174 -20.92 -16.92 -14.87
CA ALA A 174 -21.11 -18.33 -15.29
C ALA A 174 -20.11 -19.27 -14.60
N GLU A 175 -18.88 -18.81 -14.36
CA GLU A 175 -17.83 -19.62 -13.72
C GLU A 175 -17.93 -19.63 -12.20
N PHE A 176 -18.11 -18.45 -11.57
CA PHE A 176 -17.98 -18.31 -10.12
C PHE A 176 -19.33 -18.14 -9.39
N GLY A 177 -20.38 -17.87 -10.12
CA GLY A 177 -21.69 -17.53 -9.56
C GLY A 177 -21.83 -16.06 -9.22
N LYS A 178 -23.08 -15.56 -9.30
CA LYS A 178 -23.40 -14.15 -9.14
C LYS A 178 -23.05 -13.59 -7.76
N GLU A 179 -23.33 -14.34 -6.71
CA GLU A 179 -23.07 -13.92 -5.31
C GLU A 179 -21.58 -13.75 -5.07
N GLU A 180 -20.75 -14.65 -5.60
CA GLU A 180 -19.31 -14.57 -5.48
C GLU A 180 -18.77 -13.32 -6.21
N VAL A 181 -19.17 -13.12 -7.48
CA VAL A 181 -18.71 -11.98 -8.27
C VAL A 181 -19.19 -10.63 -7.71
N LEU A 182 -20.37 -10.58 -7.08
CA LEU A 182 -20.85 -9.39 -6.36
C LEU A 182 -20.01 -9.03 -5.12
N SER A 183 -19.29 -10.00 -4.55
CA SER A 183 -18.38 -9.74 -3.43
C SER A 183 -17.04 -9.14 -3.84
N TRP A 184 -16.78 -9.06 -5.14
CA TRP A 184 -15.55 -8.50 -5.70
C TRP A 184 -15.64 -6.98 -5.80
N ARG A 185 -14.48 -6.35 -6.07
CA ARG A 185 -14.41 -4.92 -6.37
C ARG A 185 -14.07 -4.71 -7.84
N PHE A 186 -14.57 -3.61 -8.40
CA PHE A 186 -14.31 -3.21 -9.77
C PHE A 186 -13.75 -1.80 -9.80
N GLY A 187 -12.73 -1.57 -10.62
CA GLY A 187 -12.20 -0.25 -10.93
C GLY A 187 -12.28 0.00 -12.43
N VAL A 188 -12.42 1.25 -12.84
CA VAL A 188 -12.43 1.61 -14.26
C VAL A 188 -11.15 2.36 -14.56
N MET A 189 -10.30 1.76 -15.38
CA MET A 189 -8.96 2.25 -15.72
C MET A 189 -8.00 2.33 -14.53
N THR A 190 -6.77 2.62 -14.84
CA THR A 190 -5.69 3.00 -13.92
C THR A 190 -5.29 4.41 -14.29
N GLU A 191 -5.07 5.27 -13.30
CA GLU A 191 -4.56 6.64 -13.48
C GLU A 191 -5.23 7.36 -14.66
N TYR A 192 -6.54 7.39 -14.62
CA TYR A 192 -7.44 7.75 -15.74
C TYR A 192 -7.27 9.16 -16.27
N GLU A 193 -6.72 10.07 -15.49
CA GLU A 193 -6.44 11.45 -15.87
C GLU A 193 -5.03 11.64 -16.44
N ASN A 194 -4.19 10.62 -16.37
CA ASN A 194 -2.82 10.67 -16.85
C ASN A 194 -2.74 10.29 -18.34
N ALA A 195 -2.06 11.14 -19.12
CA ALA A 195 -1.88 10.94 -20.56
C ALA A 195 -1.12 9.65 -20.94
N ASP A 196 -0.33 9.09 -20.03
CA ASP A 196 0.35 7.81 -20.24
C ASP A 196 -0.59 6.61 -20.16
N TRP A 197 -1.80 6.80 -19.60
CA TRP A 197 -2.80 5.75 -19.43
C TRP A 197 -4.06 5.95 -20.24
N PHE A 198 -4.55 7.21 -20.34
CA PHE A 198 -5.77 7.48 -21.10
C PHE A 198 -5.82 8.91 -21.62
N MET A 199 -5.98 9.07 -22.93
CA MET A 199 -6.26 10.35 -23.59
C MET A 199 -6.90 10.13 -24.96
N THR A 200 -7.52 11.18 -25.50
CA THR A 200 -7.93 11.21 -26.92
C THR A 200 -6.71 11.33 -27.84
N PRO A 201 -6.80 10.87 -29.12
CA PRO A 201 -5.65 10.89 -30.02
C PRO A 201 -5.06 12.29 -30.31
N ASP A 202 -5.84 13.33 -30.10
CA ASP A 202 -5.38 14.73 -30.24
C ASP A 202 -4.75 15.30 -28.95
N GLY A 203 -4.83 14.53 -27.83
CA GLY A 203 -4.29 14.95 -26.54
C GLY A 203 -5.04 16.13 -25.91
N ASP A 204 -6.26 16.43 -26.36
CA ASP A 204 -7.06 17.50 -25.79
C ASP A 204 -7.57 17.11 -24.38
N PRO A 205 -7.26 17.91 -23.33
CA PRO A 205 -7.65 17.58 -21.97
C PRO A 205 -9.15 17.47 -21.74
N GLU A 206 -9.94 18.38 -22.31
CA GLU A 206 -11.39 18.42 -22.12
C GLU A 206 -12.05 17.23 -22.85
N ALA A 207 -11.60 16.94 -24.07
CA ALA A 207 -12.07 15.78 -24.84
C ALA A 207 -11.70 14.47 -24.13
N SER A 208 -10.50 14.39 -23.55
CA SER A 208 -10.03 13.20 -22.80
C SER A 208 -10.87 12.98 -21.54
N ALA A 209 -11.17 14.03 -20.78
CA ALA A 209 -12.05 13.95 -19.61
C ALA A 209 -13.46 13.45 -20.00
N VAL A 210 -14.04 13.98 -21.08
CA VAL A 210 -15.34 13.54 -21.59
C VAL A 210 -15.28 12.08 -22.05
N ALA A 211 -14.22 11.68 -22.75
CA ALA A 211 -14.03 10.31 -23.21
C ALA A 211 -13.93 9.32 -22.03
N TYR A 212 -13.24 9.69 -20.96
CA TYR A 212 -13.18 8.88 -19.75
C TYR A 212 -14.53 8.78 -19.04
N CYS A 213 -15.24 9.89 -18.85
CA CYS A 213 -16.59 9.88 -18.28
C CYS A 213 -17.53 8.92 -19.05
N LYS A 214 -17.45 8.89 -20.38
CA LYS A 214 -18.18 7.92 -21.20
C LYS A 214 -17.72 6.49 -20.93
N LEU A 215 -16.41 6.25 -20.87
CA LEU A 215 -15.88 4.92 -20.61
C LEU A 215 -16.37 4.38 -19.27
N TYR A 216 -16.35 5.22 -18.23
CA TYR A 216 -16.85 4.88 -16.91
C TYR A 216 -18.35 4.54 -16.93
N ASP A 217 -19.18 5.38 -17.52
CA ASP A 217 -20.62 5.21 -17.60
C ASP A 217 -21.01 3.90 -18.31
N TYR A 218 -20.36 3.62 -19.44
CA TYR A 218 -20.61 2.41 -20.22
C TYR A 218 -20.14 1.15 -19.50
N THR A 219 -19.02 1.23 -18.79
CA THR A 219 -18.49 0.13 -17.97
C THR A 219 -19.42 -0.18 -16.81
N VAL A 220 -19.83 0.83 -16.04
CA VAL A 220 -20.75 0.66 -14.90
C VAL A 220 -22.10 0.13 -15.36
N ALA A 221 -22.64 0.62 -16.47
CA ALA A 221 -23.90 0.12 -17.03
C ALA A 221 -23.78 -1.37 -17.42
N ALA A 222 -22.67 -1.79 -18.03
CA ALA A 222 -22.44 -3.19 -18.41
C ALA A 222 -22.36 -4.12 -17.18
N LEU A 223 -21.68 -3.69 -16.12
CA LEU A 223 -21.63 -4.41 -14.84
C LEU A 223 -23.03 -4.51 -14.20
N THR A 224 -23.75 -3.39 -14.16
CA THR A 224 -25.07 -3.30 -13.54
C THR A 224 -26.09 -4.19 -14.25
N ASP A 225 -26.06 -4.26 -15.57
CA ASP A 225 -26.98 -5.11 -16.34
C ASP A 225 -26.88 -6.60 -16.02
N VAL A 226 -25.70 -7.06 -15.59
CA VAL A 226 -25.46 -8.47 -15.23
C VAL A 226 -25.60 -8.69 -13.73
N LEU A 227 -24.97 -7.84 -12.93
CA LEU A 227 -24.83 -8.01 -11.49
C LEU A 227 -25.93 -7.29 -10.68
N GLY A 228 -26.55 -6.24 -11.25
CA GLY A 228 -27.50 -5.37 -10.54
C GLY A 228 -26.81 -4.21 -9.84
N ASP A 229 -27.61 -3.43 -9.11
CA ASP A 229 -27.19 -2.14 -8.54
C ASP A 229 -26.24 -2.26 -7.31
N GLU A 230 -26.06 -3.48 -6.77
CA GLU A 230 -25.24 -3.71 -5.56
C GLU A 230 -23.73 -3.81 -5.85
N ILE A 231 -23.30 -3.60 -7.09
CA ILE A 231 -21.88 -3.65 -7.48
C ILE A 231 -21.02 -2.67 -6.67
N PHE A 232 -19.81 -3.08 -6.32
CA PHE A 232 -18.81 -2.20 -5.70
C PHE A 232 -17.82 -1.74 -6.78
N VAL A 233 -17.95 -0.50 -7.23
CA VAL A 233 -17.19 0.06 -8.35
C VAL A 233 -16.65 1.45 -8.03
N GLY A 234 -15.48 1.78 -8.56
CA GLY A 234 -14.86 3.09 -8.39
C GLY A 234 -13.84 3.41 -9.47
N ALA A 235 -13.03 4.41 -9.20
CA ALA A 235 -12.03 4.92 -10.13
C ALA A 235 -10.74 5.27 -9.41
N HIS A 236 -9.64 5.05 -10.09
CA HIS A 236 -8.28 5.26 -9.61
C HIS A 236 -7.64 6.43 -10.37
N SER A 237 -7.36 7.52 -9.68
CA SER A 237 -6.58 8.64 -10.22
C SER A 237 -5.08 8.54 -9.87
N MET A 238 -4.25 9.36 -10.48
CA MET A 238 -2.80 9.36 -10.25
C MET A 238 -2.41 10.06 -8.93
N THR A 239 -1.77 11.19 -9.01
CA THR A 239 -1.25 11.94 -7.84
C THR A 239 -2.10 13.12 -7.45
N VAL A 240 -3.24 13.29 -8.13
CA VAL A 240 -4.19 14.40 -7.89
C VAL A 240 -3.70 15.78 -8.38
N THR A 241 -2.43 15.91 -8.74
CA THR A 241 -1.85 17.19 -9.19
C THR A 241 -1.13 17.14 -10.52
N GLU A 242 -0.93 15.95 -11.08
CA GLU A 242 -0.06 15.75 -12.25
C GLU A 242 -0.82 15.27 -13.51
N GLY A 243 -2.14 15.14 -13.42
CA GLY A 243 -2.97 14.69 -14.53
C GLY A 243 -3.04 15.65 -15.71
N LEU A 244 -3.42 15.12 -16.87
CA LEU A 244 -3.74 15.92 -18.06
C LEU A 244 -4.94 16.84 -17.79
N TRP A 245 -5.84 16.44 -16.92
CA TRP A 245 -7.05 17.17 -16.51
C TRP A 245 -7.40 16.85 -15.04
N ASP A 246 -8.24 17.70 -14.44
CA ASP A 246 -8.56 17.66 -13.00
C ASP A 246 -9.65 16.63 -12.69
N GLU A 247 -9.43 15.74 -11.73
CA GLU A 247 -10.34 14.68 -11.27
C GLU A 247 -11.70 15.21 -10.81
N ALA A 248 -11.76 16.45 -10.36
CA ALA A 248 -13.01 17.11 -9.97
C ALA A 248 -14.04 17.10 -11.12
N ILE A 249 -13.60 17.10 -12.39
CA ILE A 249 -14.47 16.98 -13.56
C ILE A 249 -15.21 15.64 -13.55
N PHE A 250 -14.48 14.53 -13.38
CA PHE A 250 -15.05 13.20 -13.30
C PHE A 250 -15.93 13.03 -12.06
N ILE A 251 -15.44 13.46 -10.89
CA ILE A 251 -16.18 13.35 -9.61
C ILE A 251 -17.52 14.10 -9.70
N ASN A 252 -17.52 15.30 -10.28
CA ASN A 252 -18.77 16.03 -10.51
C ASN A 252 -19.68 15.34 -11.56
N HIS A 253 -19.09 14.74 -12.60
CA HIS A 253 -19.86 14.00 -13.60
C HIS A 253 -20.61 12.82 -12.99
N VAL A 254 -19.95 11.96 -12.23
CA VAL A 254 -20.58 10.79 -11.61
C VAL A 254 -21.63 11.16 -10.56
N ALA A 255 -21.51 12.34 -9.95
CA ALA A 255 -22.49 12.85 -8.98
C ALA A 255 -23.68 13.55 -9.63
N ASN A 256 -23.43 14.39 -10.62
CA ASN A 256 -24.36 15.40 -11.11
C ASN A 256 -24.57 15.39 -12.62
N GLY A 257 -23.70 14.77 -13.38
CA GLY A 257 -23.75 14.68 -14.84
C GLY A 257 -24.89 13.79 -15.32
N THR A 258 -25.10 13.81 -16.64
CA THR A 258 -26.00 12.86 -17.29
C THR A 258 -25.18 11.67 -17.76
N ASN A 259 -25.51 10.48 -17.29
CA ASN A 259 -24.88 9.23 -17.70
C ASN A 259 -25.03 9.05 -19.22
N TYR A 260 -23.93 8.88 -19.90
CA TYR A 260 -23.87 8.79 -21.36
C TYR A 260 -24.52 7.53 -21.93
N LYS A 261 -24.61 6.45 -21.14
CA LYS A 261 -25.24 5.19 -21.59
C LYS A 261 -26.73 5.16 -21.28
N THR A 262 -27.12 5.53 -20.05
CA THR A 262 -28.49 5.37 -19.55
C THR A 262 -29.35 6.62 -19.75
N GLY A 263 -28.72 7.80 -19.82
CA GLY A 263 -29.39 9.10 -19.85
C GLY A 263 -29.90 9.56 -18.47
N GLU A 264 -29.62 8.81 -17.42
CA GLU A 264 -30.01 9.14 -16.05
C GLU A 264 -29.01 10.12 -15.43
N LYS A 265 -29.39 10.72 -14.30
CA LYS A 265 -28.51 11.60 -13.56
C LYS A 265 -27.56 10.78 -12.68
N GLY A 266 -26.27 11.05 -12.82
CA GLY A 266 -25.19 10.43 -12.04
C GLY A 266 -24.87 9.00 -12.48
N THR A 267 -23.80 8.46 -11.93
CA THR A 267 -23.33 7.08 -12.15
C THR A 267 -22.85 6.52 -10.83
N ARG A 268 -23.12 5.23 -10.56
CA ARG A 268 -22.69 4.59 -9.32
C ARG A 268 -21.20 4.68 -9.14
N ILE A 269 -20.79 5.07 -7.91
CA ILE A 269 -19.42 5.07 -7.45
C ILE A 269 -19.40 4.74 -5.96
N CYS A 270 -18.46 3.90 -5.52
CA CYS A 270 -18.34 3.43 -4.15
C CYS A 270 -17.00 3.85 -3.52
N TYR A 271 -15.99 4.13 -4.32
CA TYR A 271 -14.68 4.55 -3.83
C TYR A 271 -13.97 5.49 -4.81
N LEU A 272 -13.08 6.29 -4.26
CA LEU A 272 -12.05 7.04 -4.97
C LEU A 272 -10.69 6.66 -4.41
N SER A 273 -9.71 6.55 -5.26
CA SER A 273 -8.34 6.22 -4.88
C SER A 273 -7.33 6.94 -5.76
N ALA A 274 -6.08 6.95 -5.32
CA ALA A 274 -4.97 7.56 -6.04
C ALA A 274 -3.75 6.65 -6.07
N SER A 275 -2.76 6.97 -6.89
CA SER A 275 -1.38 6.55 -6.73
C SER A 275 -0.68 7.47 -5.74
N PHE A 276 0.17 6.90 -4.90
CA PHE A 276 0.99 7.68 -3.99
C PHE A 276 2.36 7.02 -3.83
N TYR A 277 3.38 7.71 -4.28
CA TYR A 277 4.76 7.25 -4.15
C TYR A 277 5.59 8.31 -3.43
N ASP A 278 6.09 7.96 -2.25
CA ASP A 278 7.33 8.58 -1.76
C ASP A 278 8.49 7.88 -2.46
N ASN A 279 9.49 8.60 -2.87
CA ASN A 279 10.65 8.03 -3.53
C ASN A 279 11.56 7.29 -2.54
N SER A 280 12.80 7.11 -2.94
CA SER A 280 13.85 6.42 -2.16
C SER A 280 14.13 7.10 -0.83
N PRO A 281 14.77 6.41 0.11
CA PRO A 281 15.30 7.01 1.33
C PRO A 281 16.12 8.28 1.04
N GLY A 282 15.81 9.35 1.76
CA GLY A 282 16.44 10.66 1.58
C GLY A 282 15.81 11.55 0.50
N ASP A 283 14.92 11.02 -0.32
CA ASP A 283 14.13 11.74 -1.31
C ASP A 283 12.65 11.65 -0.99
N TYR A 284 11.94 12.73 -1.26
CA TYR A 284 10.49 12.75 -1.27
C TYR A 284 10.01 13.21 -2.63
N THR A 285 8.85 12.73 -3.06
CA THR A 285 8.18 13.29 -4.23
C THR A 285 7.82 14.74 -3.99
N ASP A 286 7.94 15.56 -5.01
CA ASP A 286 7.31 16.87 -5.03
C ASP A 286 5.80 16.67 -5.22
N GLY A 287 4.97 17.32 -4.44
CA GLY A 287 3.53 17.22 -4.55
C GLY A 287 2.83 17.10 -3.21
N TYR A 288 1.61 16.55 -3.22
CA TYR A 288 0.85 16.35 -2.00
C TYR A 288 1.39 15.17 -1.17
N THR A 289 1.34 15.33 0.15
CA THR A 289 1.51 14.21 1.08
C THR A 289 0.34 13.24 0.96
N LEU A 290 0.49 12.02 1.48
CA LEU A 290 -0.59 11.02 1.49
C LEU A 290 -1.92 11.58 2.08
N PRO A 291 -1.94 12.25 3.25
CA PRO A 291 -3.16 12.88 3.74
C PRO A 291 -3.72 13.97 2.83
N GLU A 292 -2.87 14.80 2.21
CA GLU A 292 -3.32 15.87 1.32
C GLU A 292 -3.91 15.35 0.02
N THR A 293 -3.33 14.28 -0.55
CA THR A 293 -3.86 13.60 -1.74
C THR A 293 -5.30 13.14 -1.50
N ILE A 294 -5.53 12.43 -0.41
CA ILE A 294 -6.88 11.93 -0.09
C ILE A 294 -7.82 13.06 0.34
N ALA A 295 -7.31 14.07 1.05
CA ALA A 295 -8.13 15.24 1.43
C ALA A 295 -8.65 16.00 0.20
N TYR A 296 -7.86 16.09 -0.87
CA TYR A 296 -8.31 16.69 -2.13
C TYR A 296 -9.46 15.90 -2.75
N LEU A 297 -9.32 14.59 -2.92
CA LEU A 297 -10.38 13.73 -3.48
C LEU A 297 -11.66 13.80 -2.63
N ARG A 298 -11.51 13.76 -1.30
CA ARG A 298 -12.64 13.87 -0.36
C ARG A 298 -13.34 15.22 -0.50
N LYS A 299 -12.58 16.30 -0.60
CA LYS A 299 -13.14 17.64 -0.82
C LYS A 299 -13.96 17.71 -2.12
N CYS A 300 -13.42 17.19 -3.23
CA CYS A 300 -14.13 17.15 -4.50
C CYS A 300 -15.44 16.33 -4.41
N ALA A 301 -15.40 15.20 -3.72
CA ALA A 301 -16.57 14.35 -3.49
C ALA A 301 -17.64 15.09 -2.65
N ASP A 302 -17.24 15.75 -1.56
CA ASP A 302 -18.13 16.52 -0.69
C ASP A 302 -18.77 17.69 -1.43
N GLU A 303 -18.00 18.45 -2.22
CA GLU A 303 -18.47 19.55 -3.04
C GLU A 303 -19.47 19.08 -4.12
N ALA A 304 -19.25 17.89 -4.68
CA ALA A 304 -20.17 17.25 -5.63
C ALA A 304 -21.42 16.65 -4.95
N GLY A 305 -21.41 16.48 -3.63
CA GLY A 305 -22.52 15.93 -2.83
C GLY A 305 -22.51 14.41 -2.73
N LEU A 306 -21.42 13.74 -3.09
CA LEU A 306 -21.24 12.30 -2.89
C LEU A 306 -21.06 11.99 -1.39
N LYS A 307 -21.63 10.87 -0.95
CA LYS A 307 -21.60 10.41 0.42
C LYS A 307 -21.20 8.94 0.48
N ASP A 308 -20.73 8.52 1.64
CA ASP A 308 -20.45 7.12 1.95
C ASP A 308 -19.40 6.47 1.02
N LEU A 309 -18.49 7.28 0.46
CA LEU A 309 -17.37 6.76 -0.31
C LEU A 309 -16.26 6.28 0.61
N ILE A 310 -15.59 5.22 0.21
CA ILE A 310 -14.28 4.88 0.76
C ILE A 310 -13.16 5.53 -0.05
N PHE A 311 -12.04 5.80 0.62
CA PHE A 311 -10.88 6.43 0.03
C PHE A 311 -9.65 5.55 0.28
N GLY A 312 -8.84 5.34 -0.75
CA GLY A 312 -7.67 4.49 -0.64
C GLY A 312 -6.55 4.87 -1.60
N ILE A 313 -5.49 4.11 -1.51
CA ILE A 313 -4.39 4.15 -2.45
C ILE A 313 -4.37 2.83 -3.21
N ASP A 314 -4.60 2.90 -4.52
CA ASP A 314 -4.62 1.72 -5.39
C ASP A 314 -3.22 1.32 -5.84
N GLU A 315 -2.29 2.24 -5.81
CA GLU A 315 -0.92 1.99 -6.23
C GLU A 315 0.03 2.90 -5.44
N GLY A 316 1.08 2.34 -4.89
CA GLY A 316 1.99 3.20 -4.17
C GLY A 316 3.06 2.50 -3.38
N ARG A 317 3.63 3.30 -2.51
CA ARG A 317 4.65 3.11 -1.53
C ARG A 317 6.00 3.65 -2.01
N ILE A 318 6.93 2.82 -2.42
CA ILE A 318 8.25 3.22 -2.89
C ILE A 318 8.34 2.88 -4.37
N LEU A 319 8.66 3.85 -5.23
CA LEU A 319 8.76 3.62 -6.67
C LEU A 319 10.11 3.02 -7.05
N TRP A 320 11.19 3.57 -6.48
CA TRP A 320 12.56 3.17 -6.74
C TRP A 320 13.23 2.73 -5.45
N GLY A 321 14.27 1.95 -5.55
CA GLY A 321 15.14 1.63 -4.45
C GLY A 321 15.97 2.82 -4.00
N ASN A 322 17.02 2.59 -3.24
CA ASN A 322 18.00 3.61 -2.84
C ASN A 322 18.79 4.15 -4.03
N SER A 323 18.16 4.53 -5.07
CA SER A 323 18.77 4.65 -6.39
C SER A 323 19.18 6.05 -6.75
N ARG A 324 19.87 6.74 -5.89
CA ARG A 324 20.59 7.92 -6.36
C ARG A 324 21.82 7.57 -7.20
N GLY A 325 21.60 6.78 -8.23
CA GLY A 325 22.60 6.49 -9.25
C GLY A 325 23.72 5.56 -8.81
N ALA A 326 23.49 4.88 -7.72
CA ALA A 326 24.27 3.71 -7.49
C ALA A 326 23.68 2.57 -8.30
N ASP A 327 24.47 1.74 -8.87
CA ASP A 327 24.13 0.53 -9.64
C ASP A 327 23.46 -0.56 -8.77
N ASP A 328 22.40 -0.36 -8.27
CA ASP A 328 21.84 -0.11 -7.02
C ASP A 328 21.00 -1.25 -6.57
N ASP A 329 20.98 -1.39 -5.34
CA ASP A 329 20.24 -2.33 -4.57
C ASP A 329 18.77 -2.32 -4.98
N GLN A 330 18.46 -3.04 -6.01
CA GLN A 330 17.12 -3.33 -6.47
C GLN A 330 16.29 -3.98 -5.35
N LEU A 331 16.95 -4.53 -4.35
CA LEU A 331 16.34 -5.03 -3.12
C LEU A 331 15.68 -3.93 -2.27
N LEU A 332 16.10 -2.69 -2.40
CA LEU A 332 15.45 -1.56 -1.72
C LEU A 332 14.21 -1.06 -2.44
N SER A 333 14.14 -1.33 -3.75
CA SER A 333 13.00 -0.96 -4.55
C SER A 333 11.77 -1.68 -4.06
N ARG A 334 10.69 -1.10 -3.77
CA ARG A 334 9.38 -1.68 -3.51
C ARG A 334 9.32 -2.84 -2.51
N THR A 335 10.39 -3.61 -2.35
CA THR A 335 10.34 -4.92 -1.75
C THR A 335 11.00 -4.97 -0.39
N VAL A 336 12.30 -5.06 -0.34
CA VAL A 336 13.05 -5.42 0.83
C VAL A 336 14.12 -4.39 1.08
N GLY A 337 14.44 -4.18 2.29
CA GLY A 337 15.53 -3.32 2.56
C GLY A 337 15.89 -3.19 4.00
N TYR A 338 16.53 -2.12 4.25
CA TYR A 338 16.89 -1.70 5.58
C TYR A 338 15.67 -1.62 6.49
N THR A 339 15.87 -1.71 7.77
CA THR A 339 14.84 -1.48 8.80
C THR A 339 14.14 -0.13 8.66
N TRP A 340 14.75 0.83 7.94
CA TRP A 340 14.11 2.06 7.48
C TRP A 340 12.69 1.83 6.92
N GLN A 341 12.49 0.77 6.19
CA GLN A 341 11.22 0.43 5.57
C GLN A 341 10.13 0.10 6.59
N ALA A 342 10.49 -0.48 7.74
CA ALA A 342 9.54 -0.75 8.81
C ALA A 342 8.90 0.54 9.33
N ALA A 343 9.72 1.51 9.71
CA ALA A 343 9.21 2.78 10.23
C ALA A 343 8.52 3.62 9.14
N TYR A 344 8.98 3.53 7.88
CA TYR A 344 8.30 4.15 6.75
C TYR A 344 6.87 3.61 6.58
N ASP A 345 6.69 2.30 6.58
CA ASP A 345 5.36 1.68 6.45
C ASP A 345 4.48 1.99 7.66
N ALA A 346 5.03 1.93 8.88
CA ALA A 346 4.29 2.29 10.08
C ALA A 346 3.82 3.75 10.08
N ARG A 347 4.66 4.66 9.58
CA ARG A 347 4.32 6.07 9.38
C ARG A 347 3.15 6.24 8.39
N LEU A 348 3.19 5.54 7.24
CA LEU A 348 2.08 5.57 6.28
C LEU A 348 0.78 5.06 6.93
N TYR A 349 0.83 3.94 7.64
CA TYR A 349 -0.35 3.39 8.32
C TYR A 349 -0.88 4.32 9.43
N ALA A 350 0.01 4.97 10.19
CA ALA A 350 -0.40 5.98 11.17
C ALA A 350 -1.13 7.17 10.50
N GLN A 351 -0.63 7.63 9.35
CA GLN A 351 -1.29 8.66 8.56
C GLN A 351 -2.67 8.20 8.05
N MET A 352 -2.79 6.94 7.63
CA MET A 352 -4.07 6.37 7.20
C MET A 352 -5.08 6.32 8.33
N PHE A 353 -4.70 5.82 9.50
CA PHE A 353 -5.56 5.74 10.67
C PHE A 353 -6.06 7.11 11.13
N ASN A 354 -5.18 8.10 11.14
CA ASN A 354 -5.52 9.46 11.57
C ASN A 354 -6.33 10.26 10.53
N ASN A 355 -6.39 9.82 9.27
CA ASN A 355 -7.06 10.52 8.17
C ASN A 355 -8.17 9.71 7.50
N ASP A 356 -8.59 8.61 8.12
CA ASP A 356 -9.67 7.74 7.62
C ASP A 356 -9.44 7.27 6.17
N ILE A 357 -8.22 6.80 5.89
CA ILE A 357 -7.83 6.21 4.60
C ILE A 357 -7.99 4.69 4.72
N ASN A 358 -8.82 4.11 3.86
CA ASN A 358 -9.35 2.78 4.08
C ASN A 358 -8.41 1.64 3.68
N TYR A 359 -7.55 1.82 2.69
CA TYR A 359 -6.59 0.82 2.25
C TYR A 359 -5.42 1.44 1.49
N PHE A 360 -4.30 0.72 1.50
CA PHE A 360 -3.12 1.03 0.71
C PHE A 360 -2.67 -0.23 -0.04
N SER A 361 -2.83 -0.22 -1.35
CA SER A 361 -2.40 -1.32 -2.21
C SER A 361 -0.93 -1.14 -2.56
N SER A 362 -0.06 -1.73 -1.76
CA SER A 362 1.39 -1.60 -1.93
C SER A 362 1.85 -2.32 -3.19
N TRP A 363 2.50 -1.59 -4.07
CA TRP A 363 3.11 -2.17 -5.26
C TRP A 363 4.29 -3.07 -4.89
N GLY A 364 4.35 -4.27 -5.46
CA GLY A 364 5.41 -5.23 -5.19
C GLY A 364 5.39 -5.84 -3.78
N PHE A 365 4.34 -5.63 -2.98
CA PHE A 365 4.27 -6.13 -1.62
C PHE A 365 4.33 -7.66 -1.52
N LEU A 366 3.73 -8.39 -2.46
CA LEU A 366 3.73 -9.86 -2.42
C LEU A 366 5.12 -10.47 -2.54
N SER A 367 6.01 -9.87 -3.35
CA SER A 367 7.41 -10.28 -3.41
C SER A 367 8.26 -9.66 -2.29
N GLY A 368 7.91 -8.46 -1.82
CA GLY A 368 8.64 -7.76 -0.78
C GLY A 368 8.14 -8.02 0.63
N GLY A 369 6.93 -8.58 0.77
CA GLY A 369 6.44 -9.04 2.07
C GLY A 369 7.10 -10.34 2.49
N LEU A 370 7.34 -11.25 1.53
CA LEU A 370 7.91 -12.58 1.77
C LEU A 370 8.96 -12.91 0.71
N LEU A 371 10.22 -12.82 1.01
CA LEU A 371 11.26 -13.31 0.13
C LEU A 371 11.37 -14.84 0.22
N ASP A 372 10.93 -15.54 -0.82
CA ASP A 372 10.93 -17.00 -0.89
C ASP A 372 10.27 -17.67 0.34
N GLY A 373 9.20 -17.06 0.85
CA GLY A 373 8.47 -17.49 2.03
C GLY A 373 9.05 -16.98 3.35
N ASN A 374 10.17 -16.25 3.34
CA ASN A 374 10.73 -15.62 4.53
C ASN A 374 10.07 -14.25 4.74
N PRO A 375 9.62 -13.93 5.96
CA PRO A 375 9.03 -12.62 6.23
C PRO A 375 10.08 -11.51 6.12
N THR A 376 9.62 -10.33 5.77
CA THR A 376 10.41 -9.10 5.78
C THR A 376 9.88 -8.16 6.86
N VAL A 377 10.60 -7.10 7.16
CA VAL A 377 10.10 -6.05 8.06
C VAL A 377 8.77 -5.47 7.56
N ALA A 378 8.59 -5.37 6.24
CA ALA A 378 7.33 -4.94 5.63
C ALA A 378 6.16 -5.89 5.97
N TYR A 379 6.39 -7.20 5.93
CA TYR A 379 5.40 -8.19 6.34
C TYR A 379 5.03 -8.01 7.82
N HIS A 380 6.02 -7.91 8.69
CA HIS A 380 5.79 -7.78 10.13
C HIS A 380 4.99 -6.52 10.46
N VAL A 381 5.30 -5.39 9.84
CA VAL A 381 4.53 -4.16 10.03
C VAL A 381 3.12 -4.30 9.50
N ALA A 382 2.95 -4.81 8.28
CA ALA A 382 1.63 -4.96 7.65
C ALA A 382 0.72 -5.92 8.43
N SER A 383 1.23 -7.08 8.86
CA SER A 383 0.46 -8.07 9.61
C SER A 383 0.00 -7.55 10.97
N ASN A 384 0.84 -6.77 11.67
CA ASN A 384 0.46 -6.16 12.95
C ASN A 384 -0.46 -4.94 12.76
N ALA A 385 -0.22 -4.10 11.74
CA ALA A 385 -1.11 -2.98 11.43
C ALA A 385 -2.52 -3.46 10.99
N ALA A 386 -2.59 -4.59 10.30
CA ALA A 386 -3.87 -5.18 9.88
C ALA A 386 -4.80 -5.52 11.06
N LYS A 387 -4.25 -5.85 12.22
CA LYS A 387 -5.01 -6.12 13.46
C LYS A 387 -5.76 -4.89 14.01
N PHE A 388 -5.45 -3.69 13.52
CA PHE A 388 -6.19 -2.48 13.85
C PHE A 388 -7.53 -2.39 13.09
N GLY A 389 -7.69 -3.17 12.02
CA GLY A 389 -8.95 -3.22 11.27
C GLY A 389 -10.10 -3.73 12.12
N GLY A 390 -11.19 -2.96 12.18
CA GLY A 390 -12.34 -3.21 13.05
C GLY A 390 -12.28 -2.52 14.41
N ALA A 391 -11.08 -2.21 14.89
CA ALA A 391 -10.92 -1.50 16.17
C ALA A 391 -11.29 0.00 16.05
N LYS A 392 -11.64 0.61 17.16
CA LYS A 392 -11.92 2.05 17.25
C LYS A 392 -10.64 2.84 17.55
N LEU A 393 -10.36 3.84 16.75
CA LEU A 393 -9.26 4.77 17.03
C LEU A 393 -9.38 5.33 18.44
N VAL A 394 -8.27 5.41 19.16
CA VAL A 394 -8.20 5.92 20.54
C VAL A 394 -7.41 7.22 20.56
N GLU A 395 -7.85 8.18 21.39
CA GLU A 395 -7.14 9.45 21.54
C GLU A 395 -5.71 9.21 22.01
N THR A 396 -4.75 9.57 21.15
CA THR A 396 -3.31 9.46 21.41
C THR A 396 -2.66 10.83 21.25
N LYS A 397 -1.96 11.30 22.28
CA LYS A 397 -1.32 12.61 22.29
C LYS A 397 0.14 12.54 22.68
N LYS A 398 1.00 13.13 21.90
CA LYS A 398 2.39 13.38 22.25
C LYS A 398 2.46 14.56 23.23
N THR A 399 2.79 14.31 24.48
CA THR A 399 2.84 15.30 25.57
C THR A 399 4.24 15.85 25.82
N SER A 400 5.27 15.11 25.41
CA SER A 400 6.66 15.58 25.38
C SER A 400 7.36 15.01 24.16
N ALA A 401 8.26 15.76 23.55
CA ALA A 401 9.04 15.35 22.40
C ALA A 401 10.52 15.64 22.61
N GLY A 402 11.35 14.68 22.24
CA GLY A 402 12.79 14.88 22.08
C GLY A 402 13.04 15.96 21.01
N TYR A 403 14.09 16.74 21.15
CA TYR A 403 14.29 17.93 20.31
C TYR A 403 15.59 17.96 19.51
N LEU A 404 16.45 16.95 19.63
CA LEU A 404 17.71 16.90 18.88
C LEU A 404 17.82 15.76 17.87
N LEU A 405 16.84 14.86 17.82
CA LEU A 405 16.89 13.70 16.93
C LEU A 405 16.61 14.05 15.45
N ASN A 406 15.89 15.13 15.20
CA ASN A 406 15.41 15.47 13.86
C ASN A 406 14.75 14.25 13.17
N ALA A 407 13.97 13.53 13.95
CA ALA A 407 13.23 12.35 13.54
C ALA A 407 11.74 12.53 13.83
N GLU A 408 10.91 11.84 13.08
CA GLU A 408 9.48 11.70 13.33
C GLU A 408 9.27 10.51 14.26
N VAL A 409 9.02 10.79 15.55
CA VAL A 409 8.65 9.77 16.52
C VAL A 409 7.19 9.99 16.87
N ASP A 410 6.33 9.03 16.55
CA ASP A 410 4.89 9.16 16.77
C ASP A 410 4.24 7.84 17.15
N ALA A 411 2.95 7.90 17.54
CA ALA A 411 2.19 6.75 17.96
C ALA A 411 0.70 6.90 17.60
N VAL A 412 0.05 5.76 17.39
CA VAL A 412 -1.40 5.63 17.23
C VAL A 412 -1.88 4.46 18.04
N ALA A 413 -3.11 4.56 18.59
CA ALA A 413 -3.72 3.50 19.36
C ALA A 413 -5.15 3.23 18.91
N ALA A 414 -5.62 1.99 19.10
CA ALA A 414 -6.99 1.59 18.85
C ALA A 414 -7.45 0.54 19.87
N TYR A 415 -8.74 0.55 20.19
CA TYR A 415 -9.36 -0.44 21.05
C TYR A 415 -10.33 -1.30 20.24
N ASP A 416 -10.12 -2.61 20.28
CA ASP A 416 -10.97 -3.60 19.68
C ASP A 416 -11.95 -4.13 20.73
N GLU A 417 -13.25 -3.92 20.50
CA GLU A 417 -14.31 -4.33 21.41
C GLU A 417 -14.62 -5.83 21.30
N ASP A 418 -14.29 -6.48 20.18
CA ASP A 418 -14.60 -7.88 19.93
C ASP A 418 -13.62 -8.82 20.65
N ASP A 419 -12.33 -8.48 20.66
CA ASP A 419 -11.29 -9.24 21.36
C ASP A 419 -10.80 -8.56 22.65
N GLU A 420 -11.41 -7.44 23.05
CA GLU A 420 -11.10 -6.67 24.25
C GLU A 420 -9.62 -6.27 24.36
N THR A 421 -8.99 -5.97 23.20
CA THR A 421 -7.57 -5.64 23.10
C THR A 421 -7.35 -4.16 22.80
N LEU A 422 -6.51 -3.52 23.59
CA LEU A 422 -5.96 -2.20 23.27
C LEU A 422 -4.63 -2.38 22.53
N ARG A 423 -4.55 -1.85 21.32
CA ARG A 423 -3.38 -1.89 20.46
C ARG A 423 -2.74 -0.51 20.38
N VAL A 424 -1.41 -0.48 20.48
CA VAL A 424 -0.63 0.75 20.31
C VAL A 424 0.49 0.45 19.31
N MET A 425 0.60 1.26 18.26
CA MET A 425 1.72 1.26 17.33
C MET A 425 2.53 2.53 17.55
N ALA A 426 3.85 2.43 17.63
CA ALA A 426 4.76 3.57 17.66
C ALA A 426 5.99 3.32 16.79
N TYR A 427 6.55 4.40 16.24
CA TYR A 427 7.70 4.33 15.36
C TYR A 427 8.68 5.47 15.63
N ASN A 428 9.95 5.23 15.28
CA ASN A 428 11.04 6.19 15.30
C ASN A 428 11.60 6.31 13.88
N PHE A 429 11.04 7.24 13.08
CA PHE A 429 11.33 7.35 11.67
C PHE A 429 12.23 8.53 11.34
N LYS A 430 13.20 8.32 10.48
CA LYS A 430 13.87 9.36 9.71
C LYS A 430 14.07 8.86 8.27
N ASN A 431 13.83 9.74 7.29
CA ASN A 431 14.03 9.41 5.89
C ASN A 431 15.54 9.36 5.54
N ASP A 432 16.26 8.42 6.15
CA ASP A 432 17.71 8.29 6.08
C ASP A 432 18.11 6.88 6.56
N VAL A 433 18.65 6.06 5.67
CA VAL A 433 19.08 4.68 6.02
C VAL A 433 20.26 4.64 6.99
N GLU A 434 21.07 5.70 7.04
CA GLU A 434 22.21 5.83 7.96
C GLU A 434 21.80 6.38 9.35
N TYR A 435 20.49 6.61 9.56
CA TYR A 435 19.99 7.08 10.85
C TYR A 435 20.21 6.02 11.94
N ASN A 436 20.82 6.43 13.04
CA ASN A 436 21.29 5.52 14.09
C ASN A 436 21.00 6.03 15.52
N LYS A 437 19.89 6.75 15.71
CA LYS A 437 19.52 7.28 17.03
C LYS A 437 18.28 6.60 17.56
N SER A 438 18.41 6.04 18.77
CA SER A 438 17.27 5.48 19.49
C SER A 438 16.44 6.59 20.13
N ALA A 439 15.18 6.32 20.36
CA ALA A 439 14.23 7.16 21.07
C ALA A 439 13.68 6.42 22.29
N ASP A 440 13.65 7.10 23.45
CA ASP A 440 13.02 6.57 24.66
C ASP A 440 11.56 7.01 24.69
N LEU A 441 10.63 6.05 24.70
CA LEU A 441 9.20 6.27 24.67
C LEU A 441 8.57 5.85 25.99
N GLU A 442 7.78 6.75 26.59
CA GLU A 442 6.94 6.47 27.74
C GLU A 442 5.47 6.68 27.35
N PHE A 443 4.64 5.70 27.57
CA PHE A 443 3.20 5.77 27.37
C PHE A 443 2.47 5.75 28.71
N THR A 444 1.67 6.76 28.98
CA THR A 444 0.67 6.73 30.04
C THR A 444 -0.67 6.36 29.43
N VAL A 445 -1.12 5.14 29.69
CA VAL A 445 -2.32 4.56 29.09
C VAL A 445 -3.45 4.57 30.11
N SER A 446 -4.55 5.25 29.80
CA SER A 446 -5.81 5.17 30.54
C SER A 446 -6.75 4.20 29.81
N ALA A 447 -7.08 3.09 30.45
CA ALA A 447 -7.91 2.03 29.88
C ALA A 447 -8.99 1.59 30.88
N PRO A 448 -10.07 2.39 31.03
CA PRO A 448 -11.14 2.11 32.00
C PRO A 448 -11.95 0.86 31.63
N GLN A 449 -11.77 0.30 30.47
CA GLN A 449 -12.35 -0.97 30.02
C GLN A 449 -11.79 -2.16 30.80
N PHE A 450 -10.53 -2.06 31.27
CA PHE A 450 -9.90 -3.13 32.05
C PHE A 450 -10.26 -2.97 33.53
N SER A 451 -10.80 -4.04 34.09
CA SER A 451 -11.24 -4.08 35.50
C SER A 451 -10.21 -4.74 36.42
N SER A 452 -9.24 -5.42 35.87
CA SER A 452 -8.18 -6.12 36.59
C SER A 452 -7.10 -5.18 37.12
N ASP A 453 -6.49 -5.54 38.26
CA ASP A 453 -5.30 -4.85 38.78
C ASP A 453 -4.03 -5.10 37.94
N LYS A 454 -4.13 -5.98 36.95
CA LYS A 454 -3.04 -6.36 36.05
C LYS A 454 -3.52 -6.50 34.63
N VAL A 455 -2.65 -6.20 33.71
CA VAL A 455 -2.83 -6.48 32.30
C VAL A 455 -1.65 -7.31 31.76
N LYS A 456 -1.93 -8.08 30.74
CA LYS A 456 -0.92 -8.74 29.92
C LYS A 456 -0.56 -7.81 28.76
N VAL A 457 0.73 -7.54 28.60
CA VAL A 457 1.29 -6.75 27.51
C VAL A 457 2.13 -7.66 26.64
N THR A 458 1.86 -7.70 25.34
CA THR A 458 2.71 -8.34 24.35
C THR A 458 3.27 -7.27 23.42
N ALA A 459 4.60 -7.16 23.36
CA ALA A 459 5.33 -6.22 22.53
C ALA A 459 5.97 -6.94 21.35
N TYR A 460 5.72 -6.44 20.16
CA TYR A 460 6.34 -6.86 18.89
C TYR A 460 7.24 -5.72 18.44
N VAL A 461 8.56 -5.89 18.56
CA VAL A 461 9.55 -4.89 18.17
C VAL A 461 10.13 -5.28 16.83
N ILE A 462 9.94 -4.44 15.84
CA ILE A 462 10.42 -4.66 14.47
C ILE A 462 11.62 -3.73 14.27
N ASN A 463 12.80 -4.32 14.23
CA ASN A 463 14.10 -3.66 14.13
C ASN A 463 15.09 -4.57 13.38
N ASP A 464 16.39 -4.32 13.47
CA ASP A 464 17.41 -5.12 12.81
C ASP A 464 17.46 -6.58 13.28
N ASP A 465 16.99 -6.89 14.50
CA ASP A 465 16.97 -8.25 15.04
C ASP A 465 16.00 -9.21 14.30
N CYS A 466 15.04 -8.68 13.56
CA CYS A 466 14.11 -9.45 12.73
C CYS A 466 14.20 -9.10 11.24
N ASN A 467 15.38 -8.70 10.79
CA ASN A 467 15.67 -8.34 9.41
C ASN A 467 16.95 -9.05 8.95
N TYR A 468 16.90 -9.79 7.86
CA TYR A 468 18.06 -10.50 7.30
C TYR A 468 18.90 -9.64 6.33
N PHE A 469 18.57 -8.37 6.15
CA PHE A 469 19.15 -7.56 5.09
C PHE A 469 20.65 -7.30 5.24
N ASP A 470 21.14 -7.10 6.46
CA ASP A 470 22.56 -6.92 6.72
C ASP A 470 23.36 -8.21 6.42
N GLU A 471 22.85 -9.36 6.84
CA GLU A 471 23.42 -10.67 6.47
C GLU A 471 23.44 -10.88 4.95
N TRP A 472 22.36 -10.43 4.29
CA TRP A 472 22.29 -10.51 2.83
C TRP A 472 23.34 -9.64 2.15
N LEU A 473 23.60 -8.43 2.61
CA LEU A 473 24.65 -7.56 2.09
C LEU A 473 26.03 -8.18 2.26
N GLU A 474 26.33 -8.75 3.43
CA GLU A 474 27.59 -9.46 3.69
C GLU A 474 27.76 -10.71 2.82
N ASP A 475 26.71 -11.50 2.69
CA ASP A 475 26.72 -12.72 1.89
C ASP A 475 26.90 -12.41 0.40
N ARG A 476 26.28 -11.35 -0.12
CA ARG A 476 26.49 -10.90 -1.51
C ARG A 476 27.97 -10.62 -1.80
N GLU A 477 28.63 -9.90 -0.91
CA GLU A 477 30.06 -9.60 -1.02
C GLU A 477 30.90 -10.88 -0.91
N THR A 478 30.59 -11.71 0.07
CA THR A 478 31.32 -12.96 0.35
C THR A 478 31.25 -13.94 -0.80
N TYR A 479 30.09 -14.09 -1.43
CA TYR A 479 29.83 -15.08 -2.48
C TYR A 479 29.87 -14.51 -3.89
N GLY A 480 30.13 -13.21 -4.03
CA GLY A 480 30.21 -12.53 -5.34
C GLY A 480 28.89 -12.48 -6.08
N ILE A 481 27.76 -12.34 -5.38
CA ILE A 481 26.44 -12.20 -5.97
C ILE A 481 26.27 -10.73 -6.38
N GLY A 482 26.49 -10.44 -7.65
CA GLY A 482 26.37 -9.08 -8.20
C GLY A 482 24.94 -8.71 -8.58
N ASN A 483 24.75 -7.45 -8.95
CA ASN A 483 23.44 -6.93 -9.36
C ASN A 483 22.87 -7.62 -10.59
N GLU A 484 23.72 -8.17 -11.45
CA GLU A 484 23.32 -8.97 -12.63
C GLU A 484 22.54 -10.24 -12.28
N CYS A 485 22.65 -10.73 -11.05
CA CYS A 485 21.90 -11.89 -10.57
C CYS A 485 20.44 -11.55 -10.23
N PHE A 486 20.13 -10.26 -10.09
CA PHE A 486 18.80 -9.78 -9.76
C PHE A 486 18.03 -9.39 -11.00
N GLY A 487 16.77 -9.54 -10.92
CA GLY A 487 15.89 -9.19 -11.97
C GLY A 487 14.71 -8.39 -11.50
N TRP A 488 14.89 -7.14 -11.21
CA TRP A 488 13.76 -6.28 -11.15
C TRP A 488 13.48 -5.68 -12.53
N SER A 489 12.22 -5.79 -12.97
CA SER A 489 11.67 -5.02 -14.07
C SER A 489 10.31 -4.49 -13.62
N PRO A 490 9.94 -3.26 -13.95
CA PRO A 490 8.59 -2.76 -13.69
C PRO A 490 7.52 -3.60 -14.37
N ASP A 491 7.90 -4.39 -15.39
CA ASP A 491 7.00 -5.24 -16.15
C ASP A 491 6.94 -6.68 -15.63
N ASP A 492 7.74 -7.04 -14.62
CA ASP A 492 7.69 -8.38 -14.04
C ASP A 492 6.52 -8.52 -13.06
N PRO A 493 5.75 -9.62 -13.12
CA PRO A 493 4.73 -9.93 -12.13
C PRO A 493 5.34 -9.99 -10.74
N GLN A 494 4.83 -9.20 -9.82
CA GLN A 494 5.43 -8.99 -8.49
C GLN A 494 5.03 -10.05 -7.46
N ILE A 495 4.52 -11.20 -7.88
CA ILE A 495 4.00 -12.24 -6.98
C ILE A 495 4.99 -13.37 -6.79
N ASP A 496 5.90 -13.57 -7.72
CA ASP A 496 6.89 -14.62 -7.63
C ASP A 496 8.01 -14.17 -6.67
N ASN A 497 8.06 -14.78 -5.50
CA ASN A 497 9.08 -14.51 -4.48
C ASN A 497 10.49 -14.90 -4.95
N GLU A 498 10.61 -15.67 -6.02
CA GLU A 498 11.88 -16.05 -6.61
C GLU A 498 12.39 -15.00 -7.61
N THR A 499 11.62 -13.97 -7.93
CA THR A 499 11.93 -12.99 -8.98
C THR A 499 13.09 -12.06 -8.65
N THR A 500 13.48 -11.94 -7.40
CA THR A 500 14.65 -11.15 -7.03
C THR A 500 15.95 -11.73 -7.56
N LEU A 501 16.01 -13.02 -7.89
CA LEU A 501 17.19 -13.69 -8.44
C LEU A 501 16.88 -14.28 -9.83
N LYS A 502 17.25 -13.59 -10.90
CA LYS A 502 17.11 -14.09 -12.29
C LYS A 502 18.08 -15.19 -12.63
N ASP A 503 19.29 -15.12 -12.09
CA ASP A 503 20.31 -16.12 -12.36
C ASP A 503 19.97 -17.45 -11.66
N SER A 504 19.88 -18.52 -12.45
CA SER A 504 19.49 -19.83 -11.94
C SER A 504 20.53 -20.46 -10.99
N GLU A 505 21.82 -20.13 -11.14
CA GLU A 505 22.87 -20.63 -10.25
C GLU A 505 22.83 -19.87 -8.92
N ALA A 506 22.66 -18.55 -8.95
CA ALA A 506 22.49 -17.73 -7.75
C ALA A 506 21.22 -18.13 -6.99
N ARG A 507 20.11 -18.40 -7.69
CA ARG A 507 18.86 -18.89 -7.08
C ARG A 507 19.05 -20.26 -6.42
N ALA A 508 19.69 -21.20 -7.10
CA ALA A 508 19.95 -22.52 -6.55
C ALA A 508 20.86 -22.44 -5.30
N PHE A 509 21.85 -21.57 -5.33
CA PHE A 509 22.74 -21.33 -4.20
C PHE A 509 21.96 -20.71 -3.02
N TYR A 510 21.15 -19.68 -3.26
CA TYR A 510 20.31 -19.08 -2.26
C TYR A 510 19.41 -20.13 -1.58
N GLN A 511 18.70 -20.93 -2.36
CA GLN A 511 17.81 -21.98 -1.86
C GLN A 511 18.54 -23.03 -1.01
N ALA A 512 19.77 -23.36 -1.37
CA ALA A 512 20.55 -24.42 -0.71
C ALA A 512 21.28 -23.95 0.55
N GLU A 513 21.78 -22.72 0.56
CA GLU A 513 22.80 -22.29 1.54
C GLU A 513 22.34 -21.10 2.40
N LEU A 514 21.48 -20.22 1.87
CA LEU A 514 21.17 -18.95 2.51
C LEU A 514 19.74 -18.86 3.07
N ARG A 515 18.77 -19.53 2.45
CA ARG A 515 17.36 -19.41 2.78
C ARG A 515 17.07 -19.69 4.25
N GLU A 516 17.60 -20.77 4.80
CA GLU A 516 17.38 -21.14 6.21
C GLU A 516 17.99 -20.11 7.17
N LYS A 517 19.18 -19.59 6.83
CA LYS A 517 19.82 -18.53 7.60
C LYS A 517 18.94 -17.28 7.66
N TYR A 518 18.43 -16.84 6.51
CA TYR A 518 17.58 -15.65 6.44
C TYR A 518 16.22 -15.84 7.11
N TYR A 519 15.67 -17.06 7.04
CA TYR A 519 14.46 -17.39 7.77
C TYR A 519 14.64 -17.21 9.28
N GLU A 520 15.75 -17.69 9.84
CA GLU A 520 16.04 -17.52 11.27
C GLU A 520 16.26 -16.06 11.66
N CYS A 521 16.96 -15.27 10.83
CA CYS A 521 17.16 -13.83 11.07
C CYS A 521 15.88 -12.99 10.90
N SER A 522 14.87 -13.51 10.19
CA SER A 522 13.64 -12.78 9.89
C SER A 522 12.54 -12.98 10.93
N LYS A 523 12.73 -13.83 11.93
CA LYS A 523 11.69 -14.15 12.91
C LYS A 523 11.42 -12.98 13.83
N LEU A 524 10.15 -12.68 14.03
CA LEU A 524 9.70 -11.68 14.99
C LEU A 524 9.31 -12.39 16.30
N GLU A 525 10.12 -12.24 17.32
CA GLU A 525 9.91 -12.85 18.64
C GLU A 525 9.22 -11.85 19.58
N PRO A 526 7.93 -12.06 19.91
CA PRO A 526 7.22 -11.15 20.81
C PRO A 526 7.66 -11.32 22.25
N VAL A 527 7.73 -10.21 22.98
CA VAL A 527 8.01 -10.20 24.42
C VAL A 527 6.71 -9.98 25.18
N THR A 528 6.36 -10.92 26.06
CA THR A 528 5.14 -10.83 26.88
C THR A 528 5.48 -10.65 28.36
N TYR A 529 4.80 -9.72 29.03
CA TYR A 529 4.95 -9.44 30.44
C TYR A 529 3.63 -8.97 31.07
N GLU A 530 3.56 -8.97 32.41
CA GLU A 530 2.44 -8.37 33.15
C GLU A 530 2.80 -6.94 33.57
N ALA A 531 1.88 -6.00 33.36
CA ALA A 531 1.95 -4.64 33.89
C ALA A 531 0.87 -4.41 34.94
N GLN A 532 1.19 -3.58 35.97
CA GLN A 532 0.23 -3.22 37.01
C GLN A 532 -0.65 -2.06 36.55
N VAL A 533 -1.93 -2.14 36.87
CA VAL A 533 -2.86 -1.03 36.70
C VAL A 533 -2.85 -0.20 37.99
N VAL A 534 -2.39 1.04 37.89
CA VAL A 534 -2.30 1.97 39.03
C VAL A 534 -3.18 3.18 38.75
N ASP A 535 -4.13 3.44 39.64
CA ASP A 535 -5.10 4.55 39.49
C ASP A 535 -5.86 4.53 38.14
N GLY A 536 -6.13 3.33 37.61
CA GLY A 536 -6.80 3.13 36.31
C GLY A 536 -5.91 3.37 35.10
N GLY A 537 -4.60 3.47 35.28
CA GLY A 537 -3.62 3.67 34.23
C GLY A 537 -2.51 2.63 34.21
N ILE A 538 -1.87 2.49 33.07
CA ILE A 538 -0.74 1.62 32.80
C ILE A 538 0.39 2.50 32.28
N ILE A 539 1.63 2.21 32.68
CA ILE A 539 2.83 2.84 32.12
C ILE A 539 3.57 1.78 31.30
N LEU A 540 3.88 2.12 30.04
CA LEU A 540 4.74 1.33 29.17
C LEU A 540 5.97 2.16 28.82
N ASP A 541 7.13 1.56 28.94
CA ASP A 541 8.42 2.18 28.60
C ASP A 541 9.14 1.31 27.58
N ILE A 542 9.73 1.92 26.56
CA ILE A 542 10.56 1.24 25.57
C ILE A 542 11.58 2.20 24.97
N THR A 543 12.80 1.71 24.77
CA THR A 543 13.78 2.34 23.89
C THR A 543 13.62 1.75 22.50
N LEU A 544 13.29 2.58 21.51
CA LEU A 544 13.04 2.20 20.14
C LEU A 544 14.21 2.63 19.26
N ASP A 545 14.85 1.68 18.61
CA ASP A 545 15.99 1.93 17.75
C ASP A 545 15.65 2.82 16.55
N ALA A 546 16.65 3.25 15.82
CA ALA A 546 16.49 4.03 14.61
C ALA A 546 15.66 3.27 13.57
N ASN A 547 14.68 3.94 12.98
CA ASN A 547 13.77 3.39 11.97
C ASN A 547 13.02 2.11 12.40
N ALA A 548 12.95 1.85 13.70
CA ALA A 548 12.23 0.71 14.27
C ALA A 548 10.77 1.04 14.59
N VAL A 549 9.98 -0.02 14.78
CA VAL A 549 8.56 0.04 15.10
C VAL A 549 8.26 -0.88 16.27
N VAL A 550 7.34 -0.48 17.14
CA VAL A 550 6.78 -1.37 18.16
C VAL A 550 5.25 -1.43 18.03
N PHE A 551 4.72 -2.63 18.19
CA PHE A 551 3.29 -2.85 18.41
C PHE A 551 3.09 -3.45 19.80
N PHE A 552 2.21 -2.85 20.59
CA PHE A 552 1.76 -3.40 21.86
C PHE A 552 0.34 -3.93 21.70
N GLU A 553 0.10 -5.13 22.19
CA GLU A 553 -1.22 -5.69 22.45
C GLU A 553 -1.40 -5.79 23.98
N ILE A 554 -2.45 -5.16 24.49
CA ILE A 554 -2.74 -5.04 25.91
C ILE A 554 -4.12 -5.64 26.17
N THR A 555 -4.16 -6.68 27.01
CA THR A 555 -5.39 -7.40 27.38
C THR A 555 -5.47 -7.54 28.89
N GLU A 556 -6.64 -7.86 29.43
CA GLU A 556 -6.74 -8.25 30.85
C GLU A 556 -5.88 -9.51 31.12
N ALA A 557 -5.22 -9.56 32.31
CA ALA A 557 -4.35 -10.67 32.71
C ALA A 557 -5.12 -11.87 33.28
#